data_84c7512944c6f183d74ca0f2c8c731e1
#
_entry.id   84c7512944c6f183d74ca0f2c8c731e1
#
_cell.length_a   1.000
_cell.length_b   1.000
_cell.length_c   1.000
_cell.angle_alpha   90.00
_cell.angle_beta   90.00
_cell.angle_gamma   90.00
#
_symmetry.space_group_name_H-M   'P 1'
#
loop_
_entity.id
_entity.type
_entity.pdbx_description
1 polymer ?
#
loop_
_entity_poly.entity_id
_entity_poly.type
_entity_poly.pdbx_seq_one_letter_code
_entity_poly.pdbx_strand_id
1 'polypeptide(L)'
;MNELEYINGKIYSNIWQKDAIAVVNPENGKVEGIINLSSLRKLVKNKDAEVLNGIAYNPKTKTIFITGKNWDKMFEIKVSE
;
A
#
# COMPACT_ATOMS: atom_id res chain seq x y z
N MET A 1 1.89 8.81 7.17
CA MET A 1 1.23 7.85 6.25
C MET A 1 0.15 7.07 7.00
N ASN A 2 -0.90 6.71 6.33
CA ASN A 2 -2.03 5.98 6.89
C ASN A 2 -2.01 4.53 6.45
N GLU A 3 -2.75 3.68 7.17
CA GLU A 3 -2.95 2.28 6.77
C GLU A 3 -4.07 2.15 5.73
N LEU A 4 -4.75 3.23 5.44
CA LEU A 4 -5.92 3.30 4.59
C LEU A 4 -5.89 4.60 3.81
N GLU A 5 -6.18 4.56 2.51
CA GLU A 5 -6.21 5.75 1.67
C GLU A 5 -7.34 5.66 0.65
N TYR A 6 -8.05 6.77 0.46
CA TYR A 6 -9.12 6.88 -0.52
C TYR A 6 -8.56 7.49 -1.82
N ILE A 7 -8.64 6.73 -2.91
CA ILE A 7 -8.05 7.13 -4.19
C ILE A 7 -9.02 6.84 -5.32
N ASN A 8 -9.42 7.90 -6.05
CA ASN A 8 -10.28 7.76 -7.24
C ASN A 8 -11.52 6.91 -7.02
N GLY A 9 -12.21 7.13 -5.89
CA GLY A 9 -13.45 6.42 -5.58
C GLY A 9 -13.25 5.04 -5.00
N LYS A 10 -12.03 4.63 -4.72
CA LYS A 10 -11.72 3.32 -4.12
C LYS A 10 -10.94 3.49 -2.83
N ILE A 11 -11.07 2.52 -1.96
CA ILE A 11 -10.31 2.47 -0.71
C ILE A 11 -9.15 1.51 -0.88
N TYR A 12 -7.93 2.00 -0.65
CA TYR A 12 -6.71 1.20 -0.67
C TYR A 12 -6.33 0.94 0.79
N SER A 13 -6.38 -0.30 1.21
CA SER A 13 -6.19 -0.69 2.60
C SER A 13 -5.11 -1.74 2.74
N ASN A 14 -4.25 -1.58 3.75
CA ASN A 14 -3.31 -2.63 4.13
C ASN A 14 -4.07 -3.90 4.49
N ILE A 15 -3.54 -5.03 4.04
CA ILE A 15 -3.96 -6.32 4.57
C ILE A 15 -3.05 -6.63 5.75
N TRP A 16 -3.66 -6.76 6.94
CA TRP A 16 -2.91 -6.93 8.18
C TRP A 16 -1.97 -8.14 8.11
N GLN A 17 -0.73 -7.93 8.54
CA GLN A 17 0.34 -8.92 8.54
C GLN A 17 0.74 -9.45 7.15
N LYS A 18 0.39 -8.70 6.09
CA LYS A 18 0.75 -9.07 4.73
C LYS A 18 1.39 -7.89 4.01
N ASP A 19 2.28 -8.18 3.07
CA ASP A 19 2.87 -7.15 2.20
C ASP A 19 1.96 -6.96 0.98
N ALA A 20 0.72 -6.55 1.23
CA ALA A 20 -0.30 -6.42 0.21
C ALA A 20 -1.30 -5.33 0.56
N ILE A 21 -1.95 -4.80 -0.46
CA ILE A 21 -3.00 -3.79 -0.34
C ILE A 21 -4.25 -4.31 -1.02
N ALA A 22 -5.38 -4.25 -0.32
CA ALA A 22 -6.68 -4.55 -0.91
C ALA A 22 -7.27 -3.27 -1.50
N VAL A 23 -7.83 -3.36 -2.69
CA VAL A 23 -8.60 -2.27 -3.33
C VAL A 23 -10.07 -2.60 -3.13
N VAL A 24 -10.78 -1.76 -2.38
CA VAL A 24 -12.14 -2.01 -1.94
C VAL A 24 -13.09 -0.97 -2.54
N ASN A 25 -14.23 -1.42 -3.03
CA ASN A 25 -15.30 -0.53 -3.46
C ASN A 25 -16.11 -0.09 -2.24
N PRO A 26 -16.13 1.23 -1.91
CA PRO A 26 -16.81 1.70 -0.71
C PRO A 26 -18.34 1.60 -0.78
N GLU A 27 -18.91 1.49 -1.98
CA GLU A 27 -20.37 1.41 -2.15
C GLU A 27 -20.93 0.06 -1.72
N ASN A 28 -20.17 -1.01 -1.90
CA ASN A 28 -20.65 -2.37 -1.59
C ASN A 28 -19.72 -3.17 -0.69
N GLY A 29 -18.57 -2.59 -0.31
CA GLY A 29 -17.60 -3.25 0.57
C GLY A 29 -16.85 -4.41 -0.06
N LYS A 30 -16.97 -4.61 -1.37
CA LYS A 30 -16.29 -5.73 -2.05
C LYS A 30 -14.86 -5.41 -2.39
N VAL A 31 -13.99 -6.40 -2.23
CA VAL A 31 -12.60 -6.32 -2.66
C VAL A 31 -12.56 -6.53 -4.18
N GLU A 32 -12.09 -5.51 -4.89
CA GLU A 32 -12.00 -5.53 -6.35
C GLU A 32 -10.63 -5.92 -6.87
N GLY A 33 -9.63 -5.83 -6.03
CA GLY A 33 -8.27 -6.19 -6.43
C GLY A 33 -7.33 -6.29 -5.23
N ILE A 34 -6.19 -6.93 -5.49
CA ILE A 34 -5.11 -7.06 -4.50
C ILE A 34 -3.81 -6.62 -5.17
N ILE A 35 -3.08 -5.72 -4.51
CA ILE A 35 -1.75 -5.32 -4.92
C ILE A 35 -0.76 -6.07 -4.05
N ASN A 36 -0.01 -6.99 -4.64
CA ASN A 36 0.98 -7.78 -3.91
C ASN A 36 2.33 -7.05 -3.95
N LEU A 37 2.83 -6.67 -2.79
CA LEU A 37 4.06 -5.90 -2.65
C LEU A 37 5.21 -6.71 -2.05
N SER A 38 5.08 -8.03 -2.00
CA SER A 38 6.11 -8.88 -1.42
C SER A 38 7.47 -8.74 -2.12
N SER A 39 7.46 -8.44 -3.43
CA SER A 39 8.71 -8.19 -4.16
C SER A 39 9.44 -6.94 -3.67
N LEU A 40 8.72 -5.92 -3.24
CA LEU A 40 9.32 -4.72 -2.69
C LEU A 40 9.92 -4.99 -1.31
N ARG A 41 9.29 -5.85 -0.53
CA ARG A 41 9.79 -6.25 0.79
C ARG A 41 11.21 -6.80 0.71
N LYS A 42 11.51 -7.54 -0.36
CA LYS A 42 12.84 -8.12 -0.58
C LYS A 42 13.92 -7.07 -0.78
N LEU A 43 13.56 -5.84 -1.15
CA LEU A 43 14.49 -4.74 -1.32
C LEU A 43 14.80 -4.01 -0.01
N VAL A 44 14.03 -4.28 1.04
CA VAL A 44 14.26 -3.70 2.37
C VAL A 44 15.38 -4.45 3.05
N LYS A 45 16.41 -3.72 3.47
CA LYS A 45 17.64 -4.31 4.01
C LYS A 45 17.63 -4.51 5.52
N ASN A 46 16.70 -3.86 6.23
CA ASN A 46 16.61 -3.97 7.67
C ASN A 46 16.08 -5.35 8.05
N LYS A 47 16.88 -6.13 8.77
CA LYS A 47 16.49 -7.48 9.19
C LYS A 47 15.30 -7.50 10.15
N ASP A 48 15.09 -6.40 10.86
CA ASP A 48 13.98 -6.27 11.80
C ASP A 48 12.75 -5.63 11.17
N ALA A 49 12.76 -5.45 9.85
CA ALA A 49 11.63 -4.86 9.14
C ALA A 49 10.38 -5.74 9.25
N GLU A 50 9.27 -5.10 9.54
CA GLU A 50 7.98 -5.76 9.67
C GLU A 50 7.13 -5.54 8.43
N VAL A 51 5.90 -6.03 8.45
CA VAL A 51 4.98 -5.94 7.31
C VAL A 51 4.63 -4.48 6.98
N LEU A 52 4.13 -4.29 5.77
CA LEU A 52 3.59 -3.01 5.28
C LEU A 52 2.59 -2.42 6.28
N ASN A 53 2.72 -1.12 6.59
CA ASN A 53 1.75 -0.47 7.46
C ASN A 53 1.50 1.01 7.15
N GLY A 54 2.00 1.51 6.03
CA GLY A 54 1.80 2.91 5.69
C GLY A 54 1.51 3.13 4.22
N ILE A 55 0.45 3.88 3.91
CA ILE A 55 0.04 4.24 2.55
C ILE A 55 -0.22 5.73 2.51
N ALA A 56 0.28 6.42 1.48
CA ALA A 56 -0.07 7.81 1.22
C ALA A 56 -0.18 8.03 -0.28
N TYR A 57 -1.13 8.84 -0.71
CA TYR A 57 -1.37 9.12 -2.12
C TYR A 57 -0.92 10.54 -2.47
N ASN A 58 -0.21 10.66 -3.58
CA ASN A 58 0.14 11.96 -4.14
C ASN A 58 -0.74 12.21 -5.38
N PRO A 59 -1.74 13.11 -5.29
CA PRO A 59 -2.64 13.36 -6.43
C PRO A 59 -1.97 14.07 -7.61
N LYS A 60 -0.86 14.75 -7.37
CA LYS A 60 -0.14 15.44 -8.45
C LYS A 60 0.55 14.48 -9.40
N THR A 61 1.13 13.42 -8.86
CA THR A 61 1.85 12.42 -9.63
C THR A 61 1.00 11.18 -9.88
N LYS A 62 -0.13 11.05 -9.19
CA LYS A 62 -1.01 9.87 -9.22
C LYS A 62 -0.26 8.62 -8.79
N THR A 63 0.58 8.75 -7.79
CA THR A 63 1.37 7.66 -7.24
C THR A 63 1.04 7.43 -5.78
N ILE A 64 1.36 6.22 -5.31
CA ILE A 64 1.20 5.83 -3.91
C ILE A 64 2.58 5.66 -3.30
N PHE A 65 2.79 6.27 -2.13
CA PHE A 65 3.97 6.00 -1.31
C PHE A 65 3.62 4.92 -0.31
N ILE A 66 4.47 3.93 -0.19
CA ILE A 66 4.28 2.81 0.73
C ILE A 66 5.52 2.59 1.58
N THR A 67 5.30 2.23 2.83
CA THR A 67 6.36 1.87 3.76
C THR A 67 5.83 0.83 4.74
N GLY A 68 6.73 0.13 5.40
CA GLY A 68 6.39 -0.79 6.47
C GLY A 68 7.04 -0.36 7.77
N LYS A 69 6.59 -0.94 8.86
CA LYS A 69 7.17 -0.69 10.17
C LYS A 69 8.64 -1.15 10.17
N ASN A 70 9.54 -0.26 10.58
CA ASN A 70 10.98 -0.50 10.60
C ASN A 70 11.61 -0.72 9.22
N TRP A 71 10.91 -0.36 8.15
CA TRP A 71 11.50 -0.39 6.82
C TRP A 71 12.51 0.75 6.67
N ASP A 72 13.65 0.45 6.06
CA ASP A 72 14.68 1.44 5.76
C ASP A 72 14.42 2.19 4.46
N LYS A 73 13.34 1.87 3.77
CA LYS A 73 12.97 2.46 2.48
C LYS A 73 11.49 2.78 2.42
N MET A 74 11.17 3.83 1.66
CA MET A 74 9.81 4.16 1.24
C MET A 74 9.74 3.98 -0.27
N PHE A 75 8.69 3.35 -0.77
CA PHE A 75 8.54 3.09 -2.19
C PHE A 75 7.41 3.94 -2.76
N GLU A 76 7.64 4.42 -3.98
CA GLU A 76 6.61 5.11 -4.76
C GLU A 76 6.19 4.19 -5.90
N ILE A 77 4.90 3.91 -6.01
CA ILE A 77 4.37 3.08 -7.08
C ILE A 77 3.29 3.84 -7.84
N LYS A 78 3.22 3.60 -9.15
CA LYS A 78 2.19 4.20 -10.00
C LYS A 78 0.95 3.33 -9.97
N VAL A 79 -0.20 3.98 -9.73
CA VAL A 79 -1.49 3.29 -9.78
C VAL A 79 -1.98 3.31 -11.23
N SER A 80 -2.23 2.13 -11.77
CA SER A 80 -2.79 1.94 -13.10
C SER A 80 -4.27 1.66 -12.98
N GLU A 81 -5.08 2.43 -13.68
CA GLU A 81 -6.53 2.25 -13.66
C GLU A 81 -7.06 1.73 -14.97
#